data_532f74fa7fe70c6df0a7f0d7bc428219
#
_entry.id   532f74fa7fe70c6df0a7f0d7bc428219
#
_cell.length_a   1.000
_cell.length_b   1.000
_cell.length_c   1.000
_cell.angle_alpha   90.00
_cell.angle_beta   90.00
_cell.angle_gamma   90.00
#
_symmetry.space_group_name_H-M   'P 1'
#
loop_
_entity.id
_entity.type
_entity.pdbx_description
1 polymer ?
#
loop_
_entity_poly.entity_id
_entity_poly.type
_entity_poly.pdbx_seq_one_letter_code
_entity_poly.pdbx_strand_id
1 'polypeptide(L)'
;MKTIYCVEDDSNIAELVQYTLKSTGFETLWFENGADFFKKIAEKLPDLVLLDIMLPDMDGMEILKRLKDNAETASVPVILLTAKGNRMDKVKGLDSGADDYITKPFDILELVSRINAVLRRTGTKAAQDVIEYKALKLNLKSRTVTADGKKVVLTYKEFELLKCLLENRGIVLSRDVLMNRIWDTEFEGETRTVDVHVRTLRQKIGACGEYIQTVRNVGYKVE
;
A
#
# COMPACT_ATOMS: atom_id res chain seq x y z
N MET A 1 -16.36 7.87 4.69
CA MET A 1 -15.47 7.48 5.79
C MET A 1 -15.09 6.03 5.55
N LYS A 2 -13.84 5.62 5.74
CA LYS A 2 -13.42 4.22 5.51
C LYS A 2 -13.77 3.36 6.70
N THR A 3 -14.26 2.13 6.44
CA THR A 3 -14.73 1.19 7.46
C THR A 3 -13.69 0.08 7.65
N ILE A 4 -13.25 -0.15 8.89
CA ILE A 4 -12.30 -1.19 9.26
C ILE A 4 -13.01 -2.23 10.14
N TYR A 5 -12.91 -3.50 9.78
CA TYR A 5 -13.37 -4.60 10.60
C TYR A 5 -12.21 -5.15 11.42
N CYS A 6 -12.41 -5.30 12.73
CA CYS A 6 -11.44 -5.87 13.65
C CYS A 6 -11.98 -7.21 14.17
N VAL A 7 -11.27 -8.30 13.92
CA VAL A 7 -11.59 -9.64 14.44
C VAL A 7 -10.56 -9.97 15.50
N GLU A 8 -10.96 -9.93 16.76
CA GLU A 8 -10.08 -10.00 17.94
C GLU A 8 -10.90 -10.49 19.13
N ASP A 9 -10.46 -11.53 19.82
CA ASP A 9 -11.17 -12.08 20.97
C ASP A 9 -10.85 -11.36 22.30
N ASP A 10 -9.69 -10.70 22.39
CA ASP A 10 -9.36 -9.86 23.55
C ASP A 10 -10.07 -8.51 23.46
N SER A 11 -11.09 -8.34 24.33
CA SER A 11 -11.88 -7.11 24.38
C SER A 11 -11.06 -5.85 24.69
N ASN A 12 -9.99 -5.96 25.50
CA ASN A 12 -9.15 -4.80 25.86
C ASN A 12 -8.36 -4.31 24.62
N ILE A 13 -7.82 -5.26 23.83
CA ILE A 13 -7.14 -4.93 22.58
C ILE A 13 -8.14 -4.35 21.59
N ALA A 14 -9.31 -4.96 21.45
CA ALA A 14 -10.36 -4.49 20.53
C ALA A 14 -10.84 -3.08 20.89
N GLU A 15 -11.09 -2.77 22.15
CA GLU A 15 -11.49 -1.44 22.62
C GLU A 15 -10.42 -0.40 22.33
N LEU A 16 -9.15 -0.71 22.62
CA LEU A 16 -8.02 0.18 22.34
C LEU A 16 -7.90 0.49 20.84
N VAL A 17 -7.98 -0.56 20.00
CA VAL A 17 -7.94 -0.42 18.55
C VAL A 17 -9.12 0.41 18.04
N GLN A 18 -10.34 0.13 18.49
CA GLN A 18 -11.54 0.86 18.09
C GLN A 18 -11.45 2.34 18.47
N TYR A 19 -11.07 2.64 19.73
CA TYR A 19 -10.91 4.01 20.19
C TYR A 19 -9.93 4.79 19.32
N THR A 20 -8.77 4.19 19.07
CA THR A 20 -7.72 4.81 18.25
C THR A 20 -8.18 5.06 16.82
N LEU A 21 -8.77 4.05 16.18
CA LEU A 21 -9.21 4.18 14.80
C LEU A 21 -10.33 5.20 14.63
N LYS A 22 -11.28 5.26 15.57
CA LYS A 22 -12.33 6.29 15.58
C LYS A 22 -11.74 7.69 15.73
N SER A 23 -10.76 7.87 16.62
CA SER A 23 -10.09 9.18 16.81
C SER A 23 -9.29 9.64 15.59
N THR A 24 -8.86 8.70 14.74
CA THR A 24 -8.13 8.97 13.49
C THR A 24 -9.03 9.04 12.24
N GLY A 25 -10.35 9.04 12.43
CA GLY A 25 -11.33 9.27 11.35
C GLY A 25 -11.80 8.02 10.58
N PHE A 26 -11.63 6.84 11.16
CA PHE A 26 -12.17 5.59 10.62
C PHE A 26 -13.49 5.19 11.30
N GLU A 27 -14.36 4.50 10.56
CA GLU A 27 -15.43 3.70 11.15
C GLU A 27 -14.88 2.31 11.50
N THR A 28 -15.28 1.76 12.65
CA THR A 28 -14.82 0.45 13.08
C THR A 28 -15.98 -0.42 13.55
N LEU A 29 -15.93 -1.68 13.13
CA LEU A 29 -16.75 -2.75 13.70
C LEU A 29 -15.82 -3.81 14.28
N TRP A 30 -16.19 -4.34 15.45
CA TRP A 30 -15.45 -5.39 16.14
C TRP A 30 -16.25 -6.68 16.16
N PHE A 31 -15.54 -7.79 16.02
CA PHE A 31 -16.06 -9.16 16.07
C PHE A 31 -15.17 -9.99 16.99
N GLU A 32 -15.75 -10.64 17.96
CA GLU A 32 -15.05 -11.50 18.90
C GLU A 32 -14.67 -12.87 18.30
N ASN A 33 -15.29 -13.24 17.19
CA ASN A 33 -15.15 -14.54 16.54
C ASN A 33 -15.33 -14.45 15.01
N GLY A 34 -14.86 -15.49 14.31
CA GLY A 34 -14.97 -15.60 12.87
C GLY A 34 -16.40 -15.78 12.35
N ALA A 35 -17.28 -16.44 13.12
CA ALA A 35 -18.64 -16.70 12.70
C ALA A 35 -19.47 -15.40 12.53
N ASP A 36 -19.37 -14.48 13.49
CA ASP A 36 -20.08 -13.20 13.42
C ASP A 36 -19.45 -12.25 12.39
N PHE A 37 -18.13 -12.33 12.24
CA PHE A 37 -17.42 -11.63 11.18
C PHE A 37 -17.94 -12.06 9.78
N PHE A 38 -18.07 -13.38 9.52
CA PHE A 38 -18.55 -13.86 8.23
C PHE A 38 -20.01 -13.50 7.94
N LYS A 39 -20.87 -13.44 8.96
CA LYS A 39 -22.24 -12.92 8.79
C LYS A 39 -22.21 -11.47 8.31
N LYS A 40 -21.36 -10.64 8.93
CA LYS A 40 -21.31 -9.20 8.62
C LYS A 40 -20.66 -8.89 7.28
N ILE A 41 -19.59 -9.60 6.93
CA ILE A 41 -18.90 -9.37 5.65
C ILE A 41 -19.79 -9.74 4.44
N ALA A 42 -20.71 -10.70 4.60
CA ALA A 42 -21.71 -11.04 3.59
C ALA A 42 -22.75 -9.92 3.36
N GLU A 43 -22.98 -9.06 4.35
CA GLU A 43 -23.91 -7.92 4.22
C GLU A 43 -23.20 -6.68 3.64
N LYS A 44 -21.97 -6.41 4.09
CA LYS A 44 -21.22 -5.23 3.71
C LYS A 44 -19.72 -5.50 3.81
N LEU A 45 -18.99 -5.19 2.75
CA LEU A 45 -17.54 -5.30 2.74
C LEU A 45 -16.90 -4.10 3.45
N PRO A 46 -15.84 -4.33 4.27
CA PRO A 46 -15.02 -3.26 4.83
C PRO A 46 -13.96 -2.78 3.81
N ASP A 47 -13.34 -1.63 4.11
CA ASP A 47 -12.17 -1.15 3.38
C ASP A 47 -10.88 -1.89 3.80
N LEU A 48 -10.85 -2.50 5.01
CA LEU A 48 -9.72 -3.26 5.53
C LEU A 48 -10.19 -4.15 6.68
N VAL A 49 -9.54 -5.31 6.82
CA VAL A 49 -9.72 -6.22 7.98
C VAL A 49 -8.42 -6.25 8.79
N LEU A 50 -8.55 -6.03 10.10
CA LEU A 50 -7.55 -6.42 11.11
C LEU A 50 -7.97 -7.79 11.63
N LEU A 51 -7.10 -8.78 11.55
CA LEU A 51 -7.45 -10.16 11.84
C LEU A 51 -6.44 -10.78 12.79
N ASP A 52 -6.88 -11.15 13.99
CA ASP A 52 -6.07 -11.99 14.86
C ASP A 52 -5.96 -13.39 14.28
N ILE A 53 -4.78 -13.98 14.41
CA ILE A 53 -4.52 -15.38 14.04
C ILE A 53 -5.17 -16.32 15.04
N MET A 54 -5.11 -15.98 16.34
CA MET A 54 -5.55 -16.83 17.42
C MET A 54 -6.96 -16.45 17.89
N LEU A 55 -7.99 -16.98 17.22
CA LEU A 55 -9.38 -16.79 17.61
C LEU A 55 -9.95 -18.08 18.25
N PRO A 56 -10.98 -17.99 19.09
CA PRO A 56 -11.49 -19.13 19.83
C PRO A 56 -12.28 -20.15 18.99
N ASP A 57 -12.88 -19.72 17.89
CA ASP A 57 -13.76 -20.54 17.05
C ASP A 57 -13.12 -21.03 15.76
N MET A 58 -12.18 -20.26 15.21
CA MET A 58 -11.56 -20.52 13.92
C MET A 58 -10.17 -19.89 13.83
N ASP A 59 -9.19 -20.60 13.25
CA ASP A 59 -7.87 -20.04 12.98
C ASP A 59 -7.96 -18.85 12.02
N GLY A 60 -7.35 -17.71 12.38
CA GLY A 60 -7.33 -16.52 11.52
C GLY A 60 -6.71 -16.77 10.15
N MET A 61 -5.79 -17.73 10.02
CA MET A 61 -5.25 -18.15 8.72
C MET A 61 -6.30 -18.83 7.85
N GLU A 62 -7.23 -19.57 8.45
CA GLU A 62 -8.36 -20.16 7.73
C GLU A 62 -9.35 -19.08 7.28
N ILE A 63 -9.61 -18.08 8.13
CA ILE A 63 -10.42 -16.92 7.76
C ILE A 63 -9.79 -16.17 6.60
N LEU A 64 -8.49 -15.90 6.66
CA LEU A 64 -7.74 -15.25 5.57
C LEU A 64 -7.89 -16.03 4.26
N LYS A 65 -7.67 -17.35 4.30
CA LYS A 65 -7.79 -18.19 3.13
C LYS A 65 -9.20 -18.12 2.53
N ARG A 66 -10.26 -18.25 3.34
CA ARG A 66 -11.65 -18.15 2.87
C ARG A 66 -11.93 -16.78 2.24
N LEU A 67 -11.40 -15.69 2.81
CA LEU A 67 -11.55 -14.36 2.23
C LEU A 67 -10.87 -14.25 0.86
N LYS A 68 -9.66 -14.81 0.71
CA LYS A 68 -8.87 -14.70 -0.52
C LYS A 68 -9.34 -15.67 -1.62
N ASP A 69 -9.94 -16.79 -1.24
CA ASP A 69 -10.51 -17.76 -2.20
C ASP A 69 -11.89 -17.31 -2.75
N ASN A 70 -12.58 -16.39 -2.09
CA ASN A 70 -13.87 -15.87 -2.56
C ASN A 70 -13.68 -14.61 -3.41
N ALA A 71 -14.16 -14.64 -4.66
CA ALA A 71 -14.01 -13.53 -5.62
C ALA A 71 -14.57 -12.19 -5.13
N GLU A 72 -15.62 -12.19 -4.30
CA GLU A 72 -16.21 -10.96 -3.77
C GLU A 72 -15.35 -10.32 -2.66
N THR A 73 -14.68 -11.13 -1.85
CA THR A 73 -13.89 -10.66 -0.70
C THR A 73 -12.39 -10.66 -0.95
N ALA A 74 -11.91 -11.32 -2.00
CA ALA A 74 -10.46 -11.46 -2.30
C ALA A 74 -9.72 -10.12 -2.39
N SER A 75 -10.40 -9.07 -2.84
CA SER A 75 -9.84 -7.72 -2.97
C SER A 75 -9.77 -6.94 -1.65
N VAL A 76 -10.45 -7.41 -0.59
CA VAL A 76 -10.42 -6.77 0.73
C VAL A 76 -9.04 -6.97 1.34
N PRO A 77 -8.33 -5.89 1.70
CA PRO A 77 -7.03 -6.00 2.32
C PRO A 77 -7.13 -6.52 3.75
N VAL A 78 -6.17 -7.37 4.13
CA VAL A 78 -6.09 -7.97 5.45
C VAL A 78 -4.73 -7.70 6.08
N ILE A 79 -4.74 -7.15 7.29
CA ILE A 79 -3.56 -7.06 8.15
C ILE A 79 -3.71 -8.11 9.26
N LEU A 80 -2.75 -9.02 9.37
CA LEU A 80 -2.74 -10.03 10.43
C LEU A 80 -2.17 -9.46 11.72
N LEU A 81 -2.84 -9.75 12.85
CA LEU A 81 -2.32 -9.52 14.20
C LEU A 81 -1.74 -10.85 14.71
N THR A 82 -0.48 -10.87 15.09
CA THR A 82 0.24 -12.12 15.43
C THR A 82 1.05 -11.98 16.72
N ALA A 83 1.18 -13.05 17.47
CA ALA A 83 2.04 -13.07 18.66
C ALA A 83 3.53 -12.94 18.30
N LYS A 84 4.30 -12.32 19.20
CA LYS A 84 5.76 -12.14 19.06
C LYS A 84 6.47 -13.50 19.04
N GLY A 85 7.23 -13.79 17.96
CA GLY A 85 8.09 -14.98 17.91
C GLY A 85 7.78 -15.97 16.78
N ASN A 86 6.63 -15.89 16.14
CA ASN A 86 6.23 -16.86 15.13
C ASN A 86 6.64 -16.42 13.71
N ARG A 87 7.95 -16.59 13.38
CA ARG A 87 8.48 -16.26 12.04
C ARG A 87 7.78 -17.07 10.92
N MET A 88 7.33 -18.29 11.22
CA MET A 88 6.65 -19.14 10.25
C MET A 88 5.26 -18.61 9.88
N ASP A 89 4.52 -18.03 10.84
CA ASP A 89 3.20 -17.46 10.55
C ASP A 89 3.28 -16.20 9.69
N LYS A 90 4.37 -15.43 9.82
CA LYS A 90 4.63 -14.25 8.99
C LYS A 90 4.83 -14.61 7.52
N VAL A 91 5.67 -15.62 7.24
CA VAL A 91 5.94 -16.08 5.87
C VAL A 91 4.69 -16.72 5.30
N LYS A 92 4.04 -17.63 6.03
CA LYS A 92 2.80 -18.29 5.59
C LYS A 92 1.66 -17.29 5.36
N GLY A 93 1.53 -16.27 6.22
CA GLY A 93 0.48 -15.24 6.08
C GLY A 93 0.64 -14.42 4.81
N LEU A 94 1.84 -13.98 4.48
CA LEU A 94 2.12 -13.21 3.26
C LEU A 94 1.95 -14.08 2.00
N ASP A 95 2.42 -15.34 2.04
CA ASP A 95 2.23 -16.30 0.94
C ASP A 95 0.74 -16.66 0.75
N SER A 96 -0.07 -16.60 1.83
CA SER A 96 -1.52 -16.82 1.81
C SER A 96 -2.33 -15.59 1.40
N GLY A 97 -1.68 -14.47 1.05
CA GLY A 97 -2.32 -13.28 0.51
C GLY A 97 -2.67 -12.19 1.52
N ALA A 98 -2.11 -12.22 2.74
CA ALA A 98 -2.19 -11.06 3.65
C ALA A 98 -1.44 -9.86 3.07
N ASP A 99 -1.96 -8.65 3.29
CA ASP A 99 -1.38 -7.41 2.77
C ASP A 99 -0.31 -6.82 3.69
N ASP A 100 -0.35 -7.12 5.00
CA ASP A 100 0.67 -6.81 6.01
C ASP A 100 0.43 -7.64 7.28
N TYR A 101 1.35 -7.54 8.26
CA TYR A 101 1.19 -8.14 9.58
C TYR A 101 1.73 -7.19 10.67
N ILE A 102 1.19 -7.33 11.90
CA ILE A 102 1.61 -6.58 13.07
C ILE A 102 1.78 -7.55 14.24
N THR A 103 2.89 -7.44 14.96
CA THR A 103 3.16 -8.31 16.11
C THR A 103 2.63 -7.72 17.40
N LYS A 104 1.88 -8.51 18.18
CA LYS A 104 1.47 -8.18 19.55
C LYS A 104 2.64 -8.37 20.55
N PRO A 105 2.84 -7.47 21.52
CA PRO A 105 2.17 -6.18 21.65
C PRO A 105 2.66 -5.18 20.60
N PHE A 106 1.77 -4.34 20.07
CA PHE A 106 2.07 -3.37 19.03
C PHE A 106 1.95 -1.93 19.56
N ASP A 107 2.71 -1.05 18.92
CA ASP A 107 2.54 0.39 19.11
C ASP A 107 1.33 0.89 18.28
N ILE A 108 0.52 1.75 18.89
CA ILE A 108 -0.68 2.31 18.28
C ILE A 108 -0.35 3.16 17.04
N LEU A 109 0.76 3.91 17.07
CA LEU A 109 1.20 4.71 15.91
C LEU A 109 1.65 3.81 14.77
N GLU A 110 2.30 2.67 15.09
CA GLU A 110 2.65 1.65 14.09
C GLU A 110 1.39 1.08 13.43
N LEU A 111 0.38 0.69 14.24
CA LEU A 111 -0.88 0.17 13.74
C LEU A 111 -1.54 1.14 12.74
N VAL A 112 -1.73 2.41 13.13
CA VAL A 112 -2.35 3.43 12.28
C VAL A 112 -1.52 3.68 11.01
N SER A 113 -0.20 3.74 11.13
CA SER A 113 0.70 3.94 9.98
C SER A 113 0.61 2.80 8.96
N ARG A 114 0.55 1.55 9.42
CA ARG A 114 0.40 0.37 8.54
C ARG A 114 -0.97 0.31 7.89
N ILE A 115 -2.04 0.57 8.64
CA ILE A 115 -3.40 0.69 8.08
C ILE A 115 -3.44 1.72 6.96
N ASN A 116 -2.91 2.92 7.20
CA ASN A 116 -2.85 3.96 6.18
C ASN A 116 -2.02 3.54 4.96
N ALA A 117 -0.91 2.84 5.17
CA ALA A 117 -0.06 2.34 4.09
C ALA A 117 -0.77 1.28 3.23
N VAL A 118 -1.49 0.34 3.86
CA VAL A 118 -2.27 -0.69 3.18
C VAL A 118 -3.46 -0.05 2.45
N LEU A 119 -4.24 0.81 3.11
CA LEU A 119 -5.38 1.50 2.51
C LEU A 119 -5.00 2.42 1.34
N ARG A 120 -3.80 2.99 1.36
CA ARG A 120 -3.27 3.75 0.22
C ARG A 120 -2.96 2.84 -0.96
N ARG A 121 -2.40 1.65 -0.72
CA ARG A 121 -2.10 0.66 -1.76
C ARG A 121 -3.37 0.06 -2.38
N THR A 122 -4.40 -0.16 -1.58
CA THR A 122 -5.64 -0.83 -2.00
C THR A 122 -6.73 0.15 -2.46
N GLY A 123 -6.81 1.35 -1.89
CA GLY A 123 -7.68 2.43 -2.39
C GLY A 123 -7.35 2.84 -3.83
N THR A 124 -6.20 2.42 -4.33
CA THR A 124 -5.78 2.56 -5.73
C THR A 124 -6.14 1.35 -6.60
N LYS A 125 -6.56 0.20 -6.03
CA LYS A 125 -6.81 -1.02 -6.85
C LYS A 125 -8.12 -1.03 -7.64
N ALA A 126 -9.13 -0.24 -7.24
CA ALA A 126 -10.41 -0.20 -7.98
C ALA A 126 -10.53 0.99 -8.95
N ALA A 127 -9.60 1.96 -8.94
CA ALA A 127 -9.74 3.17 -9.76
C ALA A 127 -8.46 3.62 -10.49
N GLN A 128 -7.30 2.99 -10.31
CA GLN A 128 -6.10 3.45 -11.00
C GLN A 128 -5.08 2.33 -11.29
N ASP A 129 -5.40 1.41 -12.18
CA ASP A 129 -4.36 0.78 -13.02
C ASP A 129 -3.68 1.84 -13.91
N VAL A 130 -4.20 3.08 -13.91
CA VAL A 130 -3.69 4.20 -14.72
C VAL A 130 -3.54 5.43 -13.83
N ILE A 131 -2.31 5.92 -13.70
CA ILE A 131 -2.06 7.25 -13.14
C ILE A 131 -2.18 8.26 -14.29
N GLU A 132 -3.13 9.18 -14.18
CA GLU A 132 -3.27 10.29 -15.13
C GLU A 132 -2.83 11.60 -14.46
N TYR A 133 -1.99 12.35 -15.16
CA TYR A 133 -1.57 13.66 -14.75
C TYR A 133 -1.31 14.56 -15.95
N LYS A 134 -2.19 15.56 -16.15
CA LYS A 134 -2.15 16.44 -17.34
C LYS A 134 -2.15 15.57 -18.61
N ALA A 135 -1.12 15.66 -19.44
CA ALA A 135 -0.98 14.90 -20.68
C ALA A 135 -0.24 13.55 -20.51
N LEU A 136 0.09 13.15 -19.26
CA LEU A 136 0.73 11.87 -18.95
C LEU A 136 -0.31 10.84 -18.51
N LYS A 137 -0.19 9.61 -19.02
CA LYS A 137 -0.94 8.43 -18.53
C LYS A 137 0.01 7.26 -18.36
N LEU A 138 0.04 6.70 -17.13
CA LEU A 138 0.79 5.50 -16.80
C LEU A 138 -0.17 4.37 -16.48
N ASN A 139 -0.15 3.31 -17.28
CA ASN A 139 -0.83 2.08 -16.93
C ASN A 139 0.13 1.19 -16.10
N LEU A 140 -0.19 1.00 -14.84
CA LEU A 140 0.66 0.28 -13.88
C LEU A 140 0.68 -1.23 -14.14
N LYS A 141 -0.46 -1.78 -14.64
CA LYS A 141 -0.61 -3.21 -14.90
C LYS A 141 0.14 -3.63 -16.17
N SER A 142 -0.05 -2.89 -17.27
CA SER A 142 0.65 -3.17 -18.54
C SER A 142 2.03 -2.51 -18.62
N ARG A 143 2.42 -1.67 -17.64
CA ARG A 143 3.65 -0.87 -17.61
C ARG A 143 3.84 -0.02 -18.87
N THR A 144 2.75 0.53 -19.38
CA THR A 144 2.78 1.40 -20.57
C THR A 144 2.62 2.87 -20.17
N VAL A 145 3.28 3.73 -20.92
CA VAL A 145 3.23 5.18 -20.72
C VAL A 145 2.79 5.85 -22.01
N THR A 146 1.91 6.84 -21.90
CA THR A 146 1.62 7.77 -22.98
C THR A 146 1.88 9.20 -22.51
N ALA A 147 2.50 10.00 -23.37
CA ALA A 147 2.74 11.42 -23.19
C ALA A 147 2.19 12.16 -24.42
N ASP A 148 1.35 13.17 -24.21
CA ASP A 148 0.63 13.89 -25.30
C ASP A 148 -0.06 12.93 -26.28
N GLY A 149 -0.70 11.87 -25.75
CA GLY A 149 -1.41 10.86 -26.55
C GLY A 149 -0.49 9.87 -27.29
N LYS A 150 0.83 10.03 -27.26
CA LYS A 150 1.80 9.15 -27.92
C LYS A 150 2.38 8.14 -26.92
N LYS A 151 2.51 6.87 -27.36
CA LYS A 151 3.15 5.83 -26.56
C LYS A 151 4.65 6.10 -26.41
N VAL A 152 5.13 6.03 -25.19
CA VAL A 152 6.55 6.23 -24.83
C VAL A 152 7.12 4.93 -24.27
N VAL A 153 8.32 4.56 -24.76
CA VAL A 153 9.02 3.37 -24.27
C VAL A 153 10.01 3.79 -23.18
N LEU A 154 9.72 3.39 -21.96
CA LEU A 154 10.59 3.61 -20.80
C LEU A 154 11.28 2.30 -20.41
N THR A 155 12.50 2.41 -19.87
CA THR A 155 13.14 1.30 -19.16
C THR A 155 12.43 1.03 -17.83
N TYR A 156 12.74 -0.11 -17.19
CA TYR A 156 12.17 -0.45 -15.89
C TYR A 156 12.39 0.68 -14.85
N LYS A 157 13.61 1.18 -14.73
CA LYS A 157 13.97 2.22 -13.74
C LYS A 157 13.36 3.58 -14.08
N GLU A 158 13.27 3.95 -15.34
CA GLU A 158 12.58 5.18 -15.77
C GLU A 158 11.08 5.13 -15.49
N PHE A 159 10.44 3.97 -15.67
CA PHE A 159 9.05 3.78 -15.34
C PHE A 159 8.80 3.89 -13.82
N GLU A 160 9.61 3.21 -12.99
CA GLU A 160 9.49 3.30 -11.53
C GLU A 160 9.78 4.73 -11.02
N LEU A 161 10.74 5.44 -11.64
CA LEU A 161 11.03 6.83 -11.30
C LEU A 161 9.84 7.74 -11.59
N LEU A 162 9.24 7.64 -12.80
CA LEU A 162 8.07 8.42 -13.16
C LEU A 162 6.87 8.10 -12.27
N LYS A 163 6.62 6.82 -12.00
CA LYS A 163 5.58 6.36 -11.07
C LYS A 163 5.79 6.96 -9.69
N CYS A 164 6.98 6.83 -9.10
CA CYS A 164 7.31 7.34 -7.77
C CYS A 164 7.07 8.85 -7.66
N LEU A 165 7.48 9.62 -8.67
CA LEU A 165 7.27 11.07 -8.71
C LEU A 165 5.80 11.44 -8.84
N LEU A 166 5.03 10.74 -9.68
CA LEU A 166 3.61 10.99 -9.87
C LEU A 166 2.75 10.59 -8.67
N GLU A 167 3.11 9.53 -7.95
CA GLU A 167 2.45 9.11 -6.71
C GLU A 167 2.69 10.12 -5.56
N ASN A 168 3.79 10.87 -5.61
CA ASN A 168 4.17 11.87 -4.61
C ASN A 168 4.11 13.31 -5.17
N ARG A 169 3.10 13.62 -5.99
CA ARG A 169 2.91 14.96 -6.59
C ARG A 169 2.91 16.07 -5.54
N GLY A 170 3.56 17.19 -5.88
CA GLY A 170 3.71 18.35 -4.99
C GLY A 170 4.75 18.18 -3.89
N ILE A 171 5.25 16.95 -3.67
CA ILE A 171 6.26 16.65 -2.64
C ILE A 171 7.64 16.59 -3.29
N VAL A 172 8.62 17.26 -2.69
CA VAL A 172 10.03 17.17 -3.11
C VAL A 172 10.62 15.87 -2.57
N LEU A 173 11.02 14.98 -3.47
CA LEU A 173 11.77 13.77 -3.12
C LEU A 173 13.26 14.02 -3.28
N SER A 174 14.04 13.76 -2.22
CA SER A 174 15.51 13.88 -2.30
C SER A 174 16.10 12.79 -3.20
N ARG A 175 17.32 13.03 -3.69
CA ARG A 175 18.05 12.05 -4.50
C ARG A 175 18.26 10.74 -3.76
N ASP A 176 18.58 10.81 -2.47
CA ASP A 176 18.75 9.62 -1.62
C ASP A 176 17.46 8.84 -1.45
N VAL A 177 16.33 9.53 -1.24
CA VAL A 177 15.00 8.89 -1.16
C VAL A 177 14.65 8.21 -2.49
N LEU A 178 14.88 8.85 -3.63
CA LEU A 178 14.65 8.27 -4.95
C LEU A 178 15.59 7.09 -5.20
N MET A 179 16.86 7.22 -4.83
CA MET A 179 17.84 6.14 -4.95
C MET A 179 17.40 4.91 -4.16
N ASN A 180 17.10 5.06 -2.89
CA ASN A 180 16.70 3.96 -2.00
C ASN A 180 15.37 3.30 -2.39
N ARG A 181 14.44 4.04 -3.01
CA ARG A 181 13.14 3.50 -3.43
C ARG A 181 13.18 2.75 -4.75
N ILE A 182 14.10 3.09 -5.64
CA ILE A 182 14.10 2.63 -7.04
C ILE A 182 15.29 1.72 -7.35
N TRP A 183 16.44 1.97 -6.71
CA TRP A 183 17.63 1.14 -6.82
C TRP A 183 17.87 0.49 -5.45
N ASP A 184 17.99 -0.83 -5.39
CA ASP A 184 18.20 -1.57 -4.14
C ASP A 184 19.42 -1.04 -3.36
N THR A 185 19.38 -1.16 -2.04
CA THR A 185 20.39 -0.67 -1.10
C THR A 185 21.79 -1.30 -1.27
N GLU A 186 21.94 -2.35 -2.06
CA GLU A 186 23.22 -2.96 -2.44
C GLU A 186 23.92 -2.25 -3.61
N PHE A 187 23.26 -1.25 -4.20
CA PHE A 187 23.85 -0.51 -5.31
C PHE A 187 24.73 0.63 -4.76
N GLU A 188 26.04 0.44 -4.75
CA GLU A 188 27.07 1.46 -4.43
C GLU A 188 27.13 2.61 -5.46
N GLY A 189 26.03 2.92 -6.14
CA GLY A 189 25.93 3.96 -7.13
C GLY A 189 25.82 5.36 -6.49
N GLU A 190 26.58 6.32 -7.04
CA GLU A 190 26.44 7.71 -6.66
C GLU A 190 25.02 8.24 -6.96
N THR A 191 24.53 9.18 -6.15
CA THR A 191 23.25 9.89 -6.34
C THR A 191 23.09 10.56 -7.72
N ARG A 192 24.19 10.74 -8.45
CA ARG A 192 24.22 11.17 -9.86
C ARG A 192 23.47 10.22 -10.80
N THR A 193 23.31 8.96 -10.44
CA THR A 193 22.50 7.99 -11.22
C THR A 193 21.07 8.47 -11.37
N VAL A 194 20.48 9.06 -10.33
CA VAL A 194 19.11 9.63 -10.38
C VAL A 194 19.04 10.77 -11.39
N ASP A 195 20.03 11.67 -11.40
CA ASP A 195 20.06 12.83 -12.31
C ASP A 195 20.11 12.41 -13.79
N VAL A 196 20.88 11.36 -14.10
CA VAL A 196 20.96 10.78 -15.45
C VAL A 196 19.60 10.22 -15.86
N HIS A 197 18.93 9.46 -14.99
CA HIS A 197 17.62 8.87 -15.29
C HIS A 197 16.52 9.94 -15.40
N VAL A 198 16.54 10.98 -14.58
CA VAL A 198 15.62 12.12 -14.74
C VAL A 198 15.83 12.83 -16.07
N ARG A 199 17.08 13.03 -16.49
CA ARG A 199 17.39 13.64 -17.79
C ARG A 199 16.85 12.82 -18.95
N THR A 200 17.13 11.52 -18.98
CA THR A 200 16.67 10.62 -20.05
C THR A 200 15.15 10.47 -20.05
N LEU A 201 14.54 10.39 -18.86
CA LEU A 201 13.09 10.36 -18.70
C LEU A 201 12.43 11.61 -19.31
N ARG A 202 12.90 12.82 -18.94
CA ARG A 202 12.40 14.08 -19.49
C ARG A 202 12.49 14.11 -21.02
N GLN A 203 13.59 13.65 -21.60
CA GLN A 203 13.74 13.58 -23.05
C GLN A 203 12.74 12.65 -23.71
N LYS A 204 12.49 11.47 -23.09
CA LYS A 204 11.56 10.46 -23.65
C LYS A 204 10.10 10.88 -23.57
N ILE A 205 9.69 11.56 -22.49
CA ILE A 205 8.30 12.05 -22.35
C ILE A 205 8.07 13.43 -23.02
N GLY A 206 9.06 13.99 -23.66
CA GLY A 206 8.96 15.21 -24.48
C GLY A 206 8.50 16.42 -23.66
N ALA A 207 7.48 17.15 -24.14
CA ALA A 207 6.93 18.33 -23.47
C ALA A 207 6.47 18.04 -22.02
N CYS A 208 5.97 16.83 -21.77
CA CYS A 208 5.60 16.42 -20.40
C CYS A 208 6.79 16.37 -19.42
N GLY A 209 8.03 16.41 -19.92
CA GLY A 209 9.25 16.49 -19.11
C GLY A 209 9.32 17.74 -18.22
N GLU A 210 8.64 18.82 -18.60
CA GLU A 210 8.55 20.05 -17.80
C GLU A 210 7.79 19.88 -16.50
N TYR A 211 6.91 18.87 -16.40
CA TYR A 211 6.20 18.54 -15.16
C TYR A 211 7.14 18.05 -14.05
N ILE A 212 8.28 17.47 -14.42
CA ILE A 212 9.30 17.05 -13.47
C ILE A 212 10.21 18.26 -13.19
N GLN A 213 10.08 18.87 -12.04
CA GLN A 213 10.87 20.03 -11.64
C GLN A 213 12.09 19.64 -10.81
N THR A 214 13.21 20.36 -11.01
CA THR A 214 14.41 20.21 -10.18
C THR A 214 14.38 21.19 -9.03
N VAL A 215 14.45 20.69 -7.80
CA VAL A 215 14.70 21.52 -6.62
C VAL A 215 16.21 21.46 -6.34
N ARG A 216 16.88 22.60 -6.58
CA ARG A 216 18.35 22.68 -6.47
C ARG A 216 18.81 22.20 -5.10
N ASN A 217 19.89 21.44 -5.05
CA ASN A 217 20.52 20.86 -3.86
C ASN A 217 19.63 19.90 -3.04
N VAL A 218 18.38 19.63 -3.44
CA VAL A 218 17.46 18.73 -2.74
C VAL A 218 17.13 17.51 -3.62
N GLY A 219 16.41 17.70 -4.72
CA GLY A 219 15.93 16.58 -5.51
C GLY A 219 14.94 16.98 -6.59
N TYR A 220 13.85 16.23 -6.71
CA TYR A 220 12.88 16.38 -7.79
C TYR A 220 11.45 16.32 -7.25
N LYS A 221 10.54 17.01 -7.94
CA LYS A 221 9.09 16.94 -7.71
C LYS A 221 8.34 16.94 -9.04
N VAL A 222 7.09 16.51 -9.04
CA VAL A 222 6.14 16.72 -10.13
C VAL A 222 5.10 17.76 -9.72
N GLU A 223 4.93 18.77 -10.57
CA GLU A 223 3.98 19.87 -10.36
C GLU A 223 3.41 20.34 -11.69
#